data_4e5fe0aceb477259bc5f743e9de9c14e
#
_entry.id   4e5fe0aceb477259bc5f743e9de9c14e
#
_cell.length_a   1.000
_cell.length_b   1.000
_cell.length_c   1.000
_cell.angle_alpha   90.00
_cell.angle_beta   90.00
_cell.angle_gamma   90.00
#
_symmetry.space_group_name_H-M   'P 1'
#
loop_
_entity.id
_entity.type
_entity.pdbx_description
1 polymer ?
#
loop_
_entity_poly.entity_id
_entity_poly.type
_entity_poly.pdbx_seq_one_letter_code
_entity_poly.pdbx_strand_id
1 'polypeptide(L)'
;YQRSRGLGDVYKRQKQMSGHLAQPLIQAIEETLLSGKQVLLFQNRRGYASFVECRQCAHVPQCPSCDVSLTYHQVSKELRCHYCGYTDQYTPACKACGTLAPQTQGLGTQQLEEEVQALFPSARISRMDLDTTRKKHAHQKLINAFSRQEIDILIGTQMITKGLDFKQVTLVGVLSADNFLHFPDFRAHERAFQVLTQVAG
;
A
#
# COMPACT_ATOMS: atom_id res chain seq x y z
N TYR A 1 23.64 -2.07 -3.24
CA TYR A 1 22.87 -3.31 -3.10
C TYR A 1 21.77 -3.10 -2.04
N GLN A 2 20.56 -2.80 -2.47
CA GLN A 2 19.44 -2.65 -1.54
C GLN A 2 18.99 -4.06 -1.10
N ARG A 3 19.21 -4.39 0.17
CA ARG A 3 18.66 -5.63 0.75
C ARG A 3 17.15 -5.49 0.91
N SER A 4 16.37 -6.33 0.22
CA SER A 4 14.95 -6.49 0.54
C SER A 4 14.81 -7.07 1.94
N ARG A 5 14.25 -6.32 2.87
CA ARG A 5 14.01 -6.77 4.24
C ARG A 5 12.52 -7.02 4.45
N GLY A 6 12.18 -8.27 4.63
CA GLY A 6 10.97 -8.73 5.30
C GLY A 6 9.67 -8.77 4.51
N LEU A 7 8.94 -9.83 4.71
CA LEU A 7 7.56 -10.01 4.28
C LEU A 7 6.62 -9.40 5.35
N GLY A 8 5.67 -8.57 4.94
CA GLY A 8 4.76 -7.84 5.83
C GLY A 8 4.00 -8.70 6.82
N ASP A 9 3.61 -9.91 6.44
CA ASP A 9 2.89 -10.86 7.30
C ASP A 9 3.69 -11.31 8.52
N VAL A 10 5.01 -11.48 8.39
CA VAL A 10 5.87 -11.91 9.51
C VAL A 10 5.83 -10.87 10.60
N TYR A 11 5.93 -9.60 10.25
CA TYR A 11 5.88 -8.49 11.21
C TYR A 11 4.49 -8.29 11.80
N LYS A 12 3.41 -8.52 11.04
CA LYS A 12 2.02 -8.51 11.55
C LYS A 12 1.84 -9.58 12.64
N ARG A 13 2.29 -10.82 12.37
CA ARG A 13 2.22 -11.94 13.32
C ARG A 13 3.05 -11.70 14.57
N GLN A 14 4.20 -11.05 14.45
CA GLN A 14 5.10 -10.71 15.56
C GLN A 14 4.70 -9.42 16.29
N LYS A 15 3.59 -8.78 15.93
CA LYS A 15 3.13 -7.49 16.49
C LYS A 15 4.18 -6.35 16.35
N GLN A 16 5.05 -6.44 15.36
CA GLN A 16 6.10 -5.45 15.08
C GLN A 16 5.63 -4.41 14.04
N MET A 17 4.37 -3.98 14.17
CA MET A 17 3.76 -2.97 13.30
C MET A 17 3.36 -1.76 14.14
N SER A 18 3.57 -0.55 13.60
CA SER A 18 2.98 0.69 14.06
C SER A 18 2.04 1.18 12.96
N GLY A 19 0.73 1.06 13.20
CA GLY A 19 -0.26 1.27 12.15
C GLY A 19 -0.05 0.30 10.97
N HIS A 20 0.20 0.86 9.80
CA HIS A 20 0.45 0.11 8.57
C HIS A 20 1.94 -0.05 8.23
N LEU A 21 2.85 0.52 9.04
CA LEU A 21 4.29 0.44 8.83
C LEU A 21 4.94 -0.60 9.76
N ALA A 22 5.81 -1.43 9.20
CA ALA A 22 6.63 -2.36 9.98
C ALA A 22 7.77 -1.63 10.67
N GLN A 23 8.13 -2.04 11.90
CA GLN A 23 9.22 -1.41 12.66
C GLN A 23 10.53 -1.30 11.90
N PRO A 24 11.00 -2.34 11.16
CA PRO A 24 12.20 -2.20 10.35
C PRO A 24 12.11 -1.15 9.24
N LEU A 25 10.91 -0.92 8.69
CA LEU A 25 10.72 0.15 7.70
C LEU A 25 10.79 1.51 8.37
N ILE A 26 10.20 1.68 9.55
CA ILE A 26 10.27 2.93 10.34
C ILE A 26 11.72 3.28 10.66
N GLN A 27 12.51 2.31 11.13
CA GLN A 27 13.94 2.48 11.41
C GLN A 27 14.73 2.87 10.15
N ALA A 28 14.47 2.19 9.02
CA ALA A 28 15.14 2.50 7.76
C ALA A 28 14.78 3.90 7.24
N ILE A 29 13.53 4.35 7.45
CA ILE A 29 13.12 5.73 7.11
C ILE A 29 13.90 6.72 7.97
N GLU A 30 13.97 6.50 9.28
CA GLU A 30 14.69 7.37 10.21
C GLU A 30 16.17 7.50 9.84
N GLU A 31 16.88 6.39 9.62
CA GLU A 31 18.28 6.35 9.18
C GLU A 31 18.48 7.10 7.87
N THR A 32 17.54 6.96 6.92
CA THR A 32 17.60 7.63 5.61
C THR A 32 17.44 9.14 5.76
N LEU A 33 16.49 9.59 6.56
CA LEU A 33 16.25 11.01 6.81
C LEU A 33 17.41 11.66 7.56
N LEU A 34 17.99 10.97 8.56
CA LEU A 34 19.16 11.43 9.29
C LEU A 34 20.39 11.60 8.39
N SER A 35 20.52 10.80 7.34
CA SER A 35 21.59 10.93 6.34
C SER A 35 21.31 12.00 5.26
N GLY A 36 20.22 12.77 5.39
CA GLY A 36 19.85 13.81 4.42
C GLY A 36 19.39 13.24 3.08
N LYS A 37 18.95 11.99 3.06
CA LYS A 37 18.46 11.30 1.86
C LYS A 37 16.93 11.26 1.83
N GLN A 38 16.38 10.91 0.66
CA GLN A 38 14.96 10.90 0.41
C GLN A 38 14.38 9.48 0.44
N VAL A 39 13.12 9.38 0.81
CA VAL A 39 12.36 8.14 0.90
C VAL A 39 11.22 8.14 -0.10
N LEU A 40 11.01 7.04 -0.78
CA LEU A 40 9.84 6.78 -1.61
C LEU A 40 9.00 5.69 -0.95
N LEU A 41 7.76 6.01 -0.60
CA LEU A 41 6.79 5.02 -0.11
C LEU A 41 5.80 4.69 -1.21
N PHE A 42 5.90 3.48 -1.71
CA PHE A 42 5.04 2.99 -2.75
C PHE A 42 3.85 2.23 -2.17
N GLN A 43 2.66 2.68 -2.51
CA GLN A 43 1.42 1.99 -2.18
C GLN A 43 0.70 1.54 -3.44
N ASN A 44 0.42 0.25 -3.53
CA ASN A 44 -0.37 -0.26 -4.63
C ASN A 44 -1.85 0.05 -4.41
N ARG A 45 -2.31 1.16 -4.98
CA ARG A 45 -3.72 1.47 -5.08
C ARG A 45 -4.20 1.23 -6.51
N ARG A 46 -4.34 -0.02 -6.93
CA ARG A 46 -5.14 -0.33 -8.11
C ARG A 46 -6.55 -0.69 -7.69
N GLY A 47 -7.49 0.18 -8.08
CA GLY A 47 -8.91 -0.09 -8.05
C GLY A 47 -9.51 -0.10 -6.64
N TYR A 48 -10.74 0.34 -6.55
CA TYR A 48 -11.65 0.24 -5.42
C TYR A 48 -12.11 -1.22 -5.17
N ALA A 49 -11.21 -2.17 -5.25
CA ALA A 49 -11.48 -3.49 -4.72
C ALA A 49 -11.08 -3.47 -3.25
N SER A 50 -11.88 -2.82 -2.42
CA SER A 50 -11.77 -2.97 -0.99
C SER A 50 -12.12 -4.41 -0.66
N PHE A 51 -11.13 -5.20 -0.32
CA PHE A 51 -11.38 -6.51 0.28
C PHE A 51 -11.40 -6.37 1.81
N VAL A 52 -11.99 -7.33 2.46
CA VAL A 52 -12.03 -7.40 3.92
C VAL A 52 -10.96 -8.37 4.37
N GLU A 53 -10.07 -7.93 5.26
CA GLU A 53 -9.05 -8.79 5.90
C GLU A 53 -9.28 -8.81 7.40
N CYS A 54 -9.20 -9.98 8.01
CA CYS A 54 -9.25 -10.11 9.47
C CYS A 54 -7.91 -9.71 10.09
N ARG A 55 -7.92 -8.73 10.99
CA ARG A 55 -6.70 -8.30 11.71
C ARG A 55 -6.08 -9.38 12.58
N GLN A 56 -6.89 -10.32 13.06
CA GLN A 56 -6.43 -11.38 13.97
C GLN A 56 -5.78 -12.54 13.24
N CYS A 57 -6.40 -13.05 12.17
CA CYS A 57 -5.95 -14.26 11.48
C CYS A 57 -5.57 -14.05 10.02
N ALA A 58 -5.60 -12.81 9.53
CA ALA A 58 -5.34 -12.42 8.14
C ALA A 58 -6.25 -13.12 7.09
N HIS A 59 -7.40 -13.67 7.53
CA HIS A 59 -8.36 -14.30 6.62
C HIS A 59 -8.99 -13.25 5.70
N VAL A 60 -8.96 -13.53 4.39
CA VAL A 60 -9.64 -12.75 3.34
C VAL A 60 -10.72 -13.64 2.74
N PRO A 61 -12.01 -13.22 2.73
CA PRO A 61 -13.09 -13.96 2.10
C PRO A 61 -12.83 -14.18 0.61
N GLN A 62 -12.95 -15.43 0.16
CA GLN A 62 -12.73 -15.84 -1.22
C GLN A 62 -14.02 -16.32 -1.87
N CYS A 63 -14.06 -16.22 -3.20
CA CYS A 63 -15.16 -16.77 -3.98
C CYS A 63 -15.05 -18.30 -4.02
N PRO A 64 -16.12 -19.05 -3.70
CA PRO A 64 -16.08 -20.51 -3.69
C PRO A 64 -15.91 -21.13 -5.09
N SER A 65 -16.20 -20.38 -6.16
CA SER A 65 -16.17 -20.88 -7.53
C SER A 65 -14.97 -20.39 -8.34
N CYS A 66 -14.36 -19.26 -7.97
CA CYS A 66 -13.32 -18.60 -8.79
C CYS A 66 -11.97 -18.52 -8.10
N ASP A 67 -11.87 -18.93 -6.83
CA ASP A 67 -10.65 -18.88 -6.03
C ASP A 67 -9.99 -17.47 -6.03
N VAL A 68 -10.83 -16.43 -6.00
CA VAL A 68 -10.39 -15.02 -5.96
C VAL A 68 -11.00 -14.34 -4.75
N SER A 69 -10.32 -13.34 -4.22
CA SER A 69 -10.83 -12.53 -3.12
C SER A 69 -12.12 -11.81 -3.50
N LEU A 70 -13.06 -11.77 -2.56
CA LEU A 70 -14.31 -11.02 -2.75
C LEU A 70 -14.08 -9.53 -2.53
N THR A 71 -14.72 -8.71 -3.37
CA THR A 71 -14.71 -7.25 -3.25
C THR A 71 -15.82 -6.78 -2.32
N TYR A 72 -15.48 -5.95 -1.35
CA TYR A 72 -16.45 -5.32 -0.47
C TYR A 72 -17.07 -4.07 -1.10
N HIS A 73 -18.39 -4.06 -1.19
CA HIS A 73 -19.19 -2.93 -1.66
C HIS A 73 -19.78 -2.19 -0.46
N GLN A 74 -19.23 -1.02 -0.16
CA GLN A 74 -19.60 -0.24 1.03
C GLN A 74 -21.06 0.19 1.05
N VAL A 75 -21.63 0.51 -0.10
CA VAL A 75 -23.03 0.98 -0.22
C VAL A 75 -24.03 -0.13 0.05
N SER A 76 -23.83 -1.31 -0.55
CA SER A 76 -24.69 -2.49 -0.39
C SER A 76 -24.31 -3.34 0.83
N LYS A 77 -23.16 -3.08 1.47
CA LYS A 77 -22.57 -3.88 2.57
C LYS A 77 -22.48 -5.37 2.24
N GLU A 78 -22.10 -5.67 1.00
CA GLU A 78 -21.94 -7.04 0.51
C GLU A 78 -20.55 -7.28 -0.05
N LEU A 79 -20.17 -8.56 -0.07
CA LEU A 79 -18.95 -9.07 -0.68
C LEU A 79 -19.33 -9.67 -2.04
N ARG A 80 -18.68 -9.24 -3.14
CA ARG A 80 -19.04 -9.68 -4.49
C ARG A 80 -17.83 -10.18 -5.26
N CYS A 81 -18.00 -11.27 -5.98
CA CYS A 81 -17.05 -11.72 -7.00
C CYS A 81 -17.34 -11.04 -8.33
N HIS A 82 -16.35 -10.34 -8.90
CA HIS A 82 -16.50 -9.67 -10.20
C HIS A 82 -16.35 -10.61 -11.41
N TYR A 83 -16.00 -11.89 -11.19
CA TYR A 83 -15.91 -12.89 -12.26
C TYR A 83 -17.22 -13.64 -12.49
N CYS A 84 -17.78 -14.23 -11.44
CA CYS A 84 -19.00 -15.05 -11.56
C CYS A 84 -20.24 -14.37 -11.01
N GLY A 85 -20.12 -13.19 -10.39
CA GLY A 85 -21.24 -12.48 -9.78
C GLY A 85 -21.69 -13.04 -8.42
N TYR A 86 -20.97 -14.03 -7.85
CA TYR A 86 -21.28 -14.54 -6.51
C TYR A 86 -21.30 -13.40 -5.49
N THR A 87 -22.31 -13.39 -4.63
CA THR A 87 -22.46 -12.41 -3.55
C THR A 87 -22.57 -13.10 -2.20
N ASP A 88 -21.94 -12.49 -1.19
CA ASP A 88 -22.03 -12.92 0.20
C ASP A 88 -22.27 -11.69 1.09
N GLN A 89 -22.97 -11.86 2.18
CA GLN A 89 -23.22 -10.75 3.10
C GLN A 89 -21.98 -10.46 3.93
N TYR A 90 -21.65 -9.17 4.07
CA TYR A 90 -20.64 -8.75 5.01
C TYR A 90 -21.10 -8.95 6.44
N THR A 91 -20.32 -9.66 7.23
CA THR A 91 -20.54 -9.84 8.67
C THR A 91 -19.41 -9.16 9.46
N PRO A 92 -19.74 -8.46 10.58
CA PRO A 92 -18.72 -7.86 11.44
C PRO A 92 -17.80 -8.87 12.11
N ALA A 93 -18.17 -10.14 12.12
CA ALA A 93 -17.39 -11.23 12.67
C ALA A 93 -16.62 -11.95 11.56
N CYS A 94 -15.36 -12.27 11.81
CA CYS A 94 -14.55 -13.07 10.90
C CYS A 94 -15.11 -14.49 10.80
N LYS A 95 -15.42 -14.95 9.59
CA LYS A 95 -15.94 -16.31 9.37
C LYS A 95 -14.94 -17.42 9.73
N ALA A 96 -13.63 -17.10 9.78
CA ALA A 96 -12.59 -18.09 10.09
C ALA A 96 -12.26 -18.17 11.58
N CYS A 97 -12.20 -17.07 12.32
CA CYS A 97 -11.79 -17.07 13.73
C CYS A 97 -12.82 -16.48 14.69
N GLY A 98 -13.97 -16.02 14.20
CA GLY A 98 -15.06 -15.47 15.02
C GLY A 98 -14.82 -14.08 15.60
N THR A 99 -13.64 -13.49 15.43
CA THR A 99 -13.29 -12.18 16.01
C THR A 99 -14.08 -11.05 15.36
N LEU A 100 -14.59 -10.11 16.15
CA LEU A 100 -15.29 -8.92 15.70
C LEU A 100 -14.33 -7.85 15.14
N ALA A 101 -13.51 -8.19 14.15
CA ALA A 101 -12.52 -7.26 13.63
C ALA A 101 -12.16 -7.44 12.13
N PRO A 102 -13.09 -7.81 11.24
CA PRO A 102 -12.80 -7.66 9.83
C PRO A 102 -12.80 -6.17 9.49
N GLN A 103 -11.72 -5.69 8.92
CA GLN A 103 -11.63 -4.31 8.44
C GLN A 103 -11.55 -4.29 6.92
N THR A 104 -12.26 -3.33 6.36
CA THR A 104 -12.06 -2.97 4.96
C THR A 104 -10.64 -2.48 4.78
N GLN A 105 -9.81 -3.28 4.11
CA GLN A 105 -8.48 -2.87 3.74
C GLN A 105 -8.57 -1.98 2.50
N GLY A 106 -8.49 -0.73 2.75
CA GLY A 106 -8.27 0.30 1.75
C GLY A 106 -7.41 1.37 2.41
N LEU A 107 -6.14 1.06 2.72
CA LEU A 107 -5.21 2.08 3.16
C LEU A 107 -5.16 3.16 2.07
N GLY A 108 -5.83 4.27 2.30
CA GLY A 108 -5.76 5.43 1.43
C GLY A 108 -4.37 6.05 1.53
N THR A 109 -3.86 6.59 0.43
CA THR A 109 -2.61 7.38 0.47
C THR A 109 -2.69 8.53 1.46
N GLN A 110 -3.89 9.07 1.68
CA GLN A 110 -4.14 10.11 2.68
C GLN A 110 -3.93 9.59 4.12
N GLN A 111 -4.51 8.44 4.46
CA GLN A 111 -4.32 7.86 5.80
C GLN A 111 -2.86 7.51 6.05
N LEU A 112 -2.16 7.02 5.02
CA LEU A 112 -0.74 6.74 5.11
C LEU A 112 0.09 8.02 5.32
N GLU A 113 -0.27 9.12 4.63
CA GLU A 113 0.36 10.42 4.81
C GLU A 113 0.20 10.90 6.26
N GLU A 114 -1.00 10.79 6.83
CA GLU A 114 -1.29 11.14 8.22
C GLU A 114 -0.49 10.28 9.21
N GLU A 115 -0.40 8.96 8.99
CA GLU A 115 0.39 8.06 9.82
C GLU A 115 1.90 8.36 9.76
N VAL A 116 2.44 8.60 8.56
CA VAL A 116 3.85 8.93 8.38
C VAL A 116 4.17 10.30 8.96
N GLN A 117 3.26 11.29 8.82
CA GLN A 117 3.42 12.60 9.41
C GLN A 117 3.42 12.57 10.95
N ALA A 118 2.61 11.68 11.55
CA ALA A 118 2.60 11.49 12.99
C ALA A 118 3.91 10.86 13.51
N LEU A 119 4.52 9.96 12.73
CA LEU A 119 5.80 9.33 13.09
C LEU A 119 7.01 10.23 12.84
N PHE A 120 6.96 11.07 11.80
CA PHE A 120 8.05 11.94 11.38
C PHE A 120 7.57 13.39 11.22
N PRO A 121 7.25 14.09 12.33
CA PRO A 121 6.62 15.41 12.28
C PRO A 121 7.52 16.50 11.67
N SER A 122 8.83 16.32 11.68
CA SER A 122 9.80 17.25 11.08
C SER A 122 10.06 17.01 9.59
N ALA A 123 9.62 15.88 9.03
CA ALA A 123 9.81 15.55 7.64
C ALA A 123 8.80 16.28 6.74
N ARG A 124 9.25 16.72 5.57
CA ARG A 124 8.40 17.29 4.53
C ARG A 124 7.82 16.17 3.69
N ILE A 125 6.56 15.85 3.93
CA ILE A 125 5.87 14.74 3.27
C ILE A 125 4.97 15.27 2.18
N SER A 126 4.90 14.57 1.07
CA SER A 126 3.94 14.85 0.00
C SER A 126 3.40 13.58 -0.61
N ARG A 127 2.20 13.69 -1.18
CA ARG A 127 1.46 12.60 -1.77
C ARG A 127 1.30 12.81 -3.28
N MET A 128 1.53 11.74 -4.06
CA MET A 128 1.33 11.70 -5.49
C MET A 128 0.30 10.61 -5.85
N ASP A 129 -0.95 11.01 -5.99
CA ASP A 129 -2.05 10.17 -6.43
C ASP A 129 -2.95 10.93 -7.44
N LEU A 130 -4.01 10.26 -7.89
CA LEU A 130 -4.95 10.85 -8.85
C LEU A 130 -5.62 12.13 -8.31
N ASP A 131 -5.85 12.21 -6.99
CA ASP A 131 -6.54 13.36 -6.39
C ASP A 131 -5.62 14.58 -6.33
N THR A 132 -4.35 14.38 -5.98
CA THR A 132 -3.35 15.46 -5.90
C THR A 132 -2.86 15.92 -7.27
N THR A 133 -2.97 15.07 -8.29
CA THR A 133 -2.42 15.33 -9.65
C THR A 133 -3.47 15.70 -10.71
N ARG A 134 -4.75 15.87 -10.34
CA ARG A 134 -5.83 16.26 -11.27
C ARG A 134 -5.60 17.61 -11.97
N LYS A 135 -4.94 18.55 -11.31
CA LYS A 135 -4.66 19.88 -11.90
C LYS A 135 -3.55 19.79 -12.93
N LYS A 136 -3.72 20.52 -14.04
CA LYS A 136 -2.69 20.63 -15.09
C LYS A 136 -1.34 21.01 -14.48
N HIS A 137 -0.31 20.24 -14.81
CA HIS A 137 1.07 20.38 -14.31
C HIS A 137 1.31 20.07 -12.82
N ALA A 138 0.30 19.63 -12.03
CA ALA A 138 0.52 19.29 -10.62
C ALA A 138 1.49 18.12 -10.44
N HIS A 139 1.40 17.11 -11.30
CA HIS A 139 2.32 15.98 -11.35
C HIS A 139 3.78 16.44 -11.55
N GLN A 140 4.03 17.29 -12.56
CA GLN A 140 5.38 17.78 -12.85
C GLN A 140 5.93 18.67 -11.74
N LYS A 141 5.07 19.47 -11.10
CA LYS A 141 5.48 20.31 -9.95
C LYS A 141 5.94 19.44 -8.77
N LEU A 142 5.23 18.36 -8.44
CA LEU A 142 5.62 17.43 -7.38
C LEU A 142 6.95 16.73 -7.69
N ILE A 143 7.13 16.25 -8.93
CA ILE A 143 8.39 15.63 -9.36
C ILE A 143 9.55 16.63 -9.22
N ASN A 144 9.37 17.85 -9.68
CA ASN A 144 10.42 18.89 -9.61
C ASN A 144 10.75 19.24 -8.16
N ALA A 145 9.74 19.38 -7.28
CA ALA A 145 9.94 19.65 -5.86
C ALA A 145 10.69 18.51 -5.17
N PHE A 146 10.33 17.26 -5.48
CA PHE A 146 11.02 16.09 -4.95
C PHE A 146 12.47 16.01 -5.47
N SER A 147 12.70 16.26 -6.76
CA SER A 147 14.06 16.28 -7.33
C SER A 147 14.95 17.40 -6.74
N ARG A 148 14.35 18.52 -6.30
CA ARG A 148 15.05 19.62 -5.63
C ARG A 148 15.23 19.44 -4.12
N GLN A 149 14.86 18.27 -3.60
CA GLN A 149 14.91 17.98 -2.16
C GLN A 149 14.03 18.93 -1.29
N GLU A 150 12.95 19.45 -1.88
CA GLU A 150 11.94 20.20 -1.14
C GLU A 150 10.96 19.29 -0.39
N ILE A 151 10.99 17.98 -0.69
CA ILE A 151 10.19 16.91 -0.10
C ILE A 151 11.13 15.80 0.34
N ASP A 152 10.98 15.33 1.58
CA ASP A 152 11.82 14.28 2.17
C ASP A 152 11.24 12.88 1.94
N ILE A 153 9.90 12.76 2.08
CA ILE A 153 9.17 11.52 1.87
C ILE A 153 8.10 11.73 0.81
N LEU A 154 8.16 10.98 -0.27
CA LEU A 154 7.13 10.96 -1.30
C LEU A 154 6.31 9.68 -1.19
N ILE A 155 5.00 9.84 -0.94
CA ILE A 155 4.04 8.74 -0.90
C ILE A 155 3.31 8.69 -2.22
N GLY A 156 3.34 7.56 -2.92
CA GLY A 156 2.65 7.51 -4.19
C GLY A 156 2.19 6.14 -4.63
N THR A 157 1.39 6.16 -5.68
CA THR A 157 0.86 4.98 -6.34
C THR A 157 1.66 4.67 -7.61
N GLN A 158 1.16 3.85 -8.50
CA GLN A 158 1.80 3.50 -9.77
C GLN A 158 2.22 4.69 -10.67
N MET A 159 1.78 5.91 -10.33
CA MET A 159 2.21 7.11 -11.04
C MET A 159 3.70 7.41 -10.84
N ILE A 160 4.30 6.91 -9.75
CA ILE A 160 5.72 7.12 -9.41
C ILE A 160 6.64 6.11 -10.12
N THR A 161 6.09 5.03 -10.68
CA THR A 161 6.90 3.93 -11.23
C THR A 161 7.37 4.16 -12.67
N LYS A 162 6.91 5.22 -13.33
CA LYS A 162 7.20 5.45 -14.75
C LYS A 162 8.35 6.43 -14.95
N GLY A 163 9.55 5.91 -15.21
CA GLY A 163 10.65 6.68 -15.80
C GLY A 163 11.19 7.81 -14.93
N LEU A 164 11.09 7.70 -13.61
CA LEU A 164 11.61 8.69 -12.68
C LEU A 164 12.89 8.15 -12.03
N ASP A 165 13.99 8.83 -12.27
CA ASP A 165 15.29 8.59 -11.64
C ASP A 165 15.56 9.70 -10.62
N PHE A 166 15.53 9.36 -9.32
CA PHE A 166 15.78 10.28 -8.23
C PHE A 166 17.08 9.93 -7.53
N LYS A 167 18.14 10.65 -7.84
CA LYS A 167 19.51 10.41 -7.32
C LYS A 167 19.63 10.42 -5.80
N GLN A 168 18.72 11.07 -5.10
CA GLN A 168 18.75 11.21 -3.64
C GLN A 168 17.83 10.21 -2.91
N VAL A 169 17.04 9.45 -3.65
CA VAL A 169 16.22 8.38 -3.08
C VAL A 169 17.11 7.15 -2.82
N THR A 170 17.29 6.81 -1.56
CA THR A 170 18.09 5.65 -1.15
C THR A 170 17.25 4.57 -0.46
N LEU A 171 16.00 4.88 -0.14
CA LEU A 171 15.05 3.95 0.43
C LEU A 171 13.73 3.96 -0.35
N VAL A 172 13.31 2.77 -0.76
CA VAL A 172 11.97 2.53 -1.32
C VAL A 172 11.24 1.56 -0.42
N GLY A 173 10.15 2.03 0.19
CA GLY A 173 9.25 1.21 0.99
C GLY A 173 8.02 0.79 0.19
N VAL A 174 7.78 -0.51 0.05
CA VAL A 174 6.56 -1.03 -0.60
C VAL A 174 5.58 -1.46 0.46
N LEU A 175 4.42 -0.80 0.50
CA LEU A 175 3.37 -1.09 1.47
C LEU A 175 2.37 -2.08 0.89
N SER A 176 1.97 -3.03 1.75
CA SER A 176 0.99 -4.06 1.37
C SER A 176 1.37 -4.79 0.07
N ALA A 177 2.64 -5.23 -0.03
CA ALA A 177 3.13 -5.98 -1.20
C ALA A 177 2.28 -7.22 -1.51
N ASP A 178 1.74 -7.87 -0.48
CA ASP A 178 0.87 -9.05 -0.60
C ASP A 178 -0.41 -8.76 -1.40
N ASN A 179 -0.89 -7.53 -1.37
CA ASN A 179 -2.07 -7.13 -2.15
C ASN A 179 -1.85 -7.27 -3.68
N PHE A 180 -0.60 -7.28 -4.14
CA PHE A 180 -0.31 -7.58 -5.54
C PHE A 180 -0.57 -9.05 -5.87
N LEU A 181 -0.27 -9.95 -4.94
CA LEU A 181 -0.38 -11.39 -5.11
C LEU A 181 -1.84 -11.87 -4.97
N HIS A 182 -2.62 -11.17 -4.15
CA HIS A 182 -4.05 -11.47 -3.93
C HIS A 182 -4.99 -10.74 -4.90
N PHE A 183 -4.42 -10.03 -5.89
CA PHE A 183 -5.26 -9.39 -6.89
C PHE A 183 -5.98 -10.47 -7.73
N PRO A 184 -7.29 -10.31 -8.01
CA PRO A 184 -8.08 -11.29 -8.76
C PRO A 184 -7.74 -11.26 -10.27
N ASP A 185 -6.52 -11.68 -10.62
CA ASP A 185 -6.01 -11.75 -11.99
C ASP A 185 -5.04 -12.92 -12.07
N PHE A 186 -5.16 -13.78 -13.07
CA PHE A 186 -4.26 -14.91 -13.29
C PHE A 186 -2.79 -14.50 -13.50
N ARG A 187 -2.53 -13.24 -13.89
CA ARG A 187 -1.19 -12.65 -14.01
C ARG A 187 -0.78 -11.84 -12.76
N ALA A 188 -1.43 -12.04 -11.62
CA ALA A 188 -1.14 -11.25 -10.41
C ALA A 188 0.35 -11.31 -10.02
N HIS A 189 0.94 -12.50 -10.04
CA HIS A 189 2.36 -12.70 -9.70
C HIS A 189 3.31 -12.04 -10.70
N GLU A 190 3.05 -12.15 -12.00
CA GLU A 190 3.84 -11.50 -13.04
C GLU A 190 3.79 -9.97 -12.92
N ARG A 191 2.59 -9.43 -12.73
CA ARG A 191 2.40 -7.99 -12.54
C ARG A 191 3.02 -7.48 -11.24
N ALA A 192 2.94 -8.28 -10.16
CA ALA A 192 3.60 -7.97 -8.90
C ALA A 192 5.12 -7.83 -9.11
N PHE A 193 5.73 -8.82 -9.79
CA PHE A 193 7.15 -8.79 -10.09
C PHE A 193 7.54 -7.57 -10.94
N GLN A 194 6.80 -7.29 -12.02
CA GLN A 194 7.05 -6.13 -12.89
C GLN A 194 6.99 -4.81 -12.12
N VAL A 195 5.95 -4.61 -11.31
CA VAL A 195 5.80 -3.36 -10.54
C VAL A 195 6.89 -3.24 -9.48
N LEU A 196 7.18 -4.31 -8.74
CA LEU A 196 8.23 -4.29 -7.71
C LEU A 196 9.61 -4.03 -8.32
N THR A 197 9.92 -4.60 -9.47
CA THR A 197 11.17 -4.33 -10.20
C THR A 197 11.24 -2.88 -10.67
N GLN A 198 10.15 -2.32 -11.21
CA GLN A 198 10.11 -0.91 -11.61
C GLN A 198 10.27 0.07 -10.45
N VAL A 199 9.78 -0.27 -9.27
CA VAL A 199 9.87 0.57 -8.08
C VAL A 199 11.25 0.48 -7.44
N ALA A 200 11.90 -0.68 -7.57
CA ALA A 200 13.25 -0.89 -7.03
C ALA A 200 14.37 -0.24 -7.87
N GLY A 201 14.13 0.10 -9.14
CA GLY A 201 15.06 0.71 -10.09
C GLY A 201 15.80 -0.30 -10.94
#